data_8e1490a939f45f6a692ea9f8bd6cdd01
#
_entry.id   8e1490a939f45f6a692ea9f8bd6cdd01
#
_cell.length_a   1.000
_cell.length_b   1.000
_cell.length_c   1.000
_cell.angle_alpha   90.00
_cell.angle_beta   90.00
_cell.angle_gamma   90.00
#
_symmetry.space_group_name_H-M   'P 1'
#
loop_
_entity.id
_entity.type
_entity.pdbx_description
1 polymer ?
#
loop_
_entity_poly.entity_id
_entity_poly.type
_entity_poly.pdbx_seq_one_letter_code
_entity_poly.pdbx_strand_id
1 'polypeptide(L)'
;MAESLTNQAYEYLYQKIVSCEYLPGQELNEKQLLEETSFGRTPLREALLMLQAENLIDIFPRKGMRITPFTEKNIDDLYQTRKLIEPTVCRKYLTMYSKNKLLEFQKQFEKAENGPDFDEFKIDTSFHSYLIDITENSILINMYHSVMVQQMRLAMYAALKDDRNRVGNLEQHRAIIDALLRENGEDVQDAIILHINHSLIKSLKMIKNED
;
A
#
# COMPACT_ATOMS: atom_id res chain seq x y z
N MET A 1 -18.90 -18.14 12.45
CA MET A 1 -18.99 -17.33 13.69
C MET A 1 -19.22 -15.89 13.24
N ALA A 2 -20.09 -15.14 13.92
CA ALA A 2 -20.28 -13.72 13.60
C ALA A 2 -18.98 -12.96 13.92
N GLU A 3 -18.57 -12.06 13.02
CA GLU A 3 -17.40 -11.20 13.22
C GLU A 3 -17.63 -10.27 14.43
N SER A 4 -16.57 -10.06 15.24
CA SER A 4 -16.70 -9.21 16.43
C SER A 4 -16.99 -7.76 16.04
N LEU A 5 -17.72 -7.01 16.88
CA LEU A 5 -17.98 -5.59 16.62
C LEU A 5 -16.68 -4.77 16.53
N THR A 6 -15.63 -5.18 17.22
CA THR A 6 -14.30 -4.58 17.13
C THR A 6 -13.71 -4.75 15.74
N ASN A 7 -13.77 -5.96 15.17
CA ASN A 7 -13.28 -6.23 13.82
C ASN A 7 -14.09 -5.48 12.76
N GLN A 8 -15.41 -5.42 12.92
CA GLN A 8 -16.27 -4.64 12.01
C GLN A 8 -15.94 -3.15 12.06
N ALA A 9 -15.70 -2.60 13.26
CA ALA A 9 -15.30 -1.19 13.43
C ALA A 9 -13.90 -0.94 12.84
N TYR A 10 -12.96 -1.86 13.05
CA TYR A 10 -11.63 -1.79 12.47
C TYR A 10 -11.72 -1.79 10.93
N GLU A 11 -12.41 -2.75 10.34
CA GLU A 11 -12.52 -2.87 8.89
C GLU A 11 -13.19 -1.66 8.25
N TYR A 12 -14.27 -1.14 8.88
CA TYR A 12 -14.94 0.08 8.44
C TYR A 12 -13.97 1.28 8.38
N LEU A 13 -13.24 1.53 9.47
CA LEU A 13 -12.30 2.64 9.54
C LEU A 13 -11.09 2.41 8.62
N TYR A 14 -10.57 1.18 8.57
CA TYR A 14 -9.47 0.80 7.71
C TYR A 14 -9.78 1.10 6.24
N GLN A 15 -10.96 0.70 5.75
CA GLN A 15 -11.36 0.97 4.37
C GLN A 15 -11.42 2.47 4.08
N LYS A 16 -12.00 3.28 4.98
CA LYS A 16 -12.07 4.73 4.82
C LYS A 16 -10.68 5.41 4.81
N ILE A 17 -9.75 4.89 5.58
CA ILE A 17 -8.37 5.40 5.63
C ILE A 17 -7.59 5.00 4.39
N VAL A 18 -7.67 3.73 3.97
CA VAL A 18 -6.92 3.22 2.83
C VAL A 18 -7.45 3.77 1.50
N SER A 19 -8.77 3.98 1.39
CA SER A 19 -9.38 4.64 0.22
C SER A 19 -9.21 6.16 0.19
N CYS A 20 -8.59 6.74 1.24
CA CYS A 20 -8.49 8.19 1.44
C CYS A 20 -9.85 8.93 1.50
N GLU A 21 -10.94 8.26 1.90
CA GLU A 21 -12.15 8.96 2.33
C GLU A 21 -11.88 9.79 3.60
N TYR A 22 -11.06 9.25 4.53
CA TYR A 22 -10.39 10.03 5.56
C TYR A 22 -9.00 10.39 5.06
N LEU A 23 -8.78 11.68 4.82
CA LEU A 23 -7.56 12.17 4.20
C LEU A 23 -6.35 12.10 5.15
N PRO A 24 -5.13 11.84 4.65
CA PRO A 24 -3.90 12.00 5.43
C PRO A 24 -3.84 13.38 6.09
N GLY A 25 -3.55 13.41 7.39
CA GLY A 25 -3.54 14.64 8.19
C GLY A 25 -4.90 15.11 8.70
N GLN A 26 -6.02 14.49 8.28
CA GLN A 26 -7.36 14.84 8.75
C GLN A 26 -7.51 14.57 10.25
N GLU A 27 -8.00 15.57 10.99
CA GLU A 27 -8.34 15.40 12.40
C GLU A 27 -9.68 14.67 12.54
N LEU A 28 -9.74 13.74 13.47
CA LEU A 28 -10.92 12.99 13.84
C LEU A 28 -11.15 13.07 15.34
N ASN A 29 -12.40 12.95 15.76
CA ASN A 29 -12.72 12.81 17.17
C ASN A 29 -13.69 11.66 17.43
N GLU A 30 -13.59 11.06 18.62
CA GLU A 30 -14.36 9.88 19.00
C GLU A 30 -15.87 10.12 18.94
N LYS A 31 -16.33 11.34 19.28
CA LYS A 31 -17.77 11.67 19.28
C LYS A 31 -18.33 11.64 17.86
N GLN A 32 -17.63 12.24 16.91
CA GLN A 32 -18.03 12.21 15.49
C GLN A 32 -18.09 10.77 14.96
N LEU A 33 -17.07 9.95 15.26
CA LEU A 33 -17.06 8.56 14.84
C LEU A 33 -18.20 7.73 15.45
N LEU A 34 -18.58 8.00 16.70
CA LEU A 34 -19.72 7.35 17.34
C LEU A 34 -21.07 7.79 16.74
N GLU A 35 -21.18 9.04 16.28
CA GLU A 35 -22.36 9.55 15.59
C GLU A 35 -22.47 9.05 14.14
N GLU A 36 -21.32 8.91 13.46
CA GLU A 36 -21.23 8.43 12.07
C GLU A 36 -21.45 6.91 11.98
N THR A 37 -21.06 6.17 13.02
CA THR A 37 -21.13 4.72 13.04
C THR A 37 -22.11 4.20 14.07
N SER A 38 -22.62 2.99 13.90
CA SER A 38 -23.47 2.32 14.90
C SER A 38 -22.68 1.56 15.97
N PHE A 39 -21.33 1.69 15.98
CA PHE A 39 -20.48 0.97 16.93
C PHE A 39 -20.55 1.61 18.34
N GLY A 40 -20.42 0.76 19.35
CA GLY A 40 -20.27 1.22 20.74
C GLY A 40 -18.86 1.78 21.00
N ARG A 41 -18.70 2.49 22.14
CA ARG A 41 -17.42 3.11 22.51
C ARG A 41 -16.28 2.09 22.64
N THR A 42 -16.53 0.95 23.27
CA THR A 42 -15.48 -0.08 23.50
C THR A 42 -14.95 -0.64 22.18
N PRO A 43 -15.77 -1.21 21.27
CA PRO A 43 -15.28 -1.75 20.02
C PRO A 43 -14.61 -0.68 19.13
N LEU A 44 -15.12 0.55 19.13
CA LEU A 44 -14.51 1.64 18.40
C LEU A 44 -13.09 1.98 18.91
N ARG A 45 -12.92 2.07 20.25
CA ARG A 45 -11.60 2.35 20.84
C ARG A 45 -10.58 1.24 20.59
N GLU A 46 -11.02 -0.02 20.68
CA GLU A 46 -10.15 -1.15 20.35
C GLU A 46 -9.72 -1.12 18.89
N ALA A 47 -10.63 -0.86 17.96
CA ALA A 47 -10.33 -0.69 16.55
C ALA A 47 -9.35 0.47 16.29
N LEU A 48 -9.52 1.62 16.95
CA LEU A 48 -8.61 2.74 16.85
C LEU A 48 -7.20 2.40 17.36
N LEU A 49 -7.07 1.63 18.44
CA LEU A 49 -5.76 1.16 18.92
C LEU A 49 -5.09 0.20 17.93
N MET A 50 -5.86 -0.66 17.26
CA MET A 50 -5.32 -1.53 16.19
C MET A 50 -4.79 -0.68 15.03
N LEU A 51 -5.55 0.30 14.55
CA LEU A 51 -5.13 1.21 13.48
C LEU A 51 -3.91 2.06 13.87
N GLN A 52 -3.79 2.45 15.14
CA GLN A 52 -2.62 3.14 15.67
C GLN A 52 -1.38 2.24 15.64
N ALA A 53 -1.52 0.97 16.01
CA ALA A 53 -0.42 0.00 15.96
C ALA A 53 0.09 -0.23 14.52
N GLU A 54 -0.77 -0.01 13.52
CA GLU A 54 -0.44 -0.08 12.10
C GLU A 54 0.05 1.26 11.51
N ASN A 55 0.23 2.29 12.34
CA ASN A 55 0.61 3.64 11.91
C ASN A 55 -0.37 4.27 10.89
N LEU A 56 -1.66 3.94 11.00
CA LEU A 56 -2.71 4.52 10.15
C LEU A 56 -3.33 5.76 10.78
N ILE A 57 -3.31 5.86 12.12
CA ILE A 57 -3.75 7.02 12.88
C ILE A 57 -2.77 7.38 13.99
N ASP A 58 -2.70 8.67 14.33
CA ASP A 58 -2.01 9.21 15.50
C ASP A 58 -3.06 9.55 16.56
N ILE A 59 -2.98 8.97 17.77
CA ILE A 59 -3.86 9.30 18.89
C ILE A 59 -3.11 10.18 19.89
N PHE A 60 -3.65 11.38 20.15
CA PHE A 60 -3.09 12.35 21.08
C PHE A 60 -3.93 12.38 22.36
N PRO A 61 -3.40 11.98 23.53
CA PRO A 61 -4.15 11.99 24.77
C PRO A 61 -4.80 13.36 25.03
N ARG A 62 -6.11 13.38 25.23
CA ARG A 62 -6.94 14.57 25.49
C ARG A 62 -7.03 15.60 24.35
N LYS A 63 -6.41 15.35 23.20
CA LYS A 63 -6.37 16.28 22.05
C LYS A 63 -7.10 15.75 20.81
N GLY A 64 -7.53 14.49 20.83
CA GLY A 64 -8.17 13.85 19.68
C GLY A 64 -7.24 12.90 18.93
N MET A 65 -7.49 12.69 17.69
CA MET A 65 -6.74 11.80 16.82
C MET A 65 -6.65 12.40 15.41
N ARG A 66 -5.69 11.90 14.63
CA ARG A 66 -5.44 12.36 13.28
C ARG A 66 -5.06 11.16 12.41
N ILE A 67 -5.55 11.13 11.18
CA ILE A 67 -5.03 10.20 10.17
C ILE A 67 -3.55 10.51 9.96
N THR A 68 -2.68 9.50 10.07
CA THR A 68 -1.23 9.69 9.91
C THR A 68 -0.92 10.37 8.57
N PRO A 69 -0.30 11.55 8.56
CA PRO A 69 0.01 12.29 7.34
C PRO A 69 1.19 11.66 6.62
N PHE A 70 1.33 11.95 5.32
CA PHE A 70 2.57 11.68 4.61
C PHE A 70 3.56 12.83 4.80
N THR A 71 4.81 12.47 5.05
CA THR A 71 5.96 13.39 5.11
C THR A 71 7.03 12.89 4.15
N GLU A 72 7.94 13.76 3.70
CA GLU A 72 9.08 13.34 2.87
C GLU A 72 9.84 12.18 3.52
N LYS A 73 10.05 12.26 4.85
CA LYS A 73 10.77 11.22 5.57
C LYS A 73 10.06 9.87 5.54
N ASN A 74 8.78 9.80 5.85
CA ASN A 74 8.11 8.49 5.90
C ASN A 74 7.86 7.90 4.51
N ILE A 75 7.77 8.74 3.47
CA ILE A 75 7.79 8.28 2.08
C ILE A 75 9.16 7.69 1.73
N ASP A 76 10.25 8.37 2.06
CA ASP A 76 11.60 7.87 1.80
C ASP A 76 11.83 6.54 2.55
N ASP A 77 11.46 6.46 3.84
CA ASP A 77 11.56 5.25 4.65
C ASP A 77 10.77 4.07 4.02
N LEU A 78 9.57 4.33 3.49
CA LEU A 78 8.74 3.34 2.80
C LEU A 78 9.46 2.77 1.57
N TYR A 79 9.94 3.63 0.69
CA TYR A 79 10.59 3.20 -0.55
C TYR A 79 11.98 2.61 -0.31
N GLN A 80 12.73 3.07 0.70
CA GLN A 80 13.97 2.42 1.12
C GLN A 80 13.72 0.99 1.60
N THR A 81 12.66 0.77 2.39
CA THR A 81 12.26 -0.58 2.84
C THR A 81 11.98 -1.50 1.65
N ARG A 82 11.23 -1.02 0.67
CA ARG A 82 10.97 -1.77 -0.57
C ARG A 82 12.24 -2.12 -1.32
N LYS A 83 13.16 -1.19 -1.50
CA LYS A 83 14.46 -1.40 -2.17
C LYS A 83 15.34 -2.43 -1.47
N LEU A 84 15.28 -2.51 -0.14
CA LEU A 84 16.05 -3.50 0.61
C LEU A 84 15.48 -4.91 0.48
N ILE A 85 14.15 -5.02 0.40
CA ILE A 85 13.45 -6.31 0.48
C ILE A 85 13.20 -6.89 -0.92
N GLU A 86 12.49 -6.17 -1.79
CA GLU A 86 11.99 -6.72 -3.06
C GLU A 86 13.08 -7.27 -3.97
N PRO A 87 14.15 -6.51 -4.32
CA PRO A 87 15.18 -7.01 -5.23
C PRO A 87 15.92 -8.22 -4.67
N THR A 88 16.15 -8.23 -3.35
CA THR A 88 16.85 -9.31 -2.64
C THR A 88 16.02 -10.59 -2.64
N VAL A 89 14.72 -10.47 -2.31
CA VAL A 89 13.81 -11.62 -2.30
C VAL A 89 13.62 -12.16 -3.71
N CYS A 90 13.34 -11.31 -4.69
CA CYS A 90 13.11 -11.74 -6.06
C CYS A 90 14.31 -12.48 -6.65
N ARG A 91 15.53 -12.01 -6.40
CA ARG A 91 16.74 -12.72 -6.83
C ARG A 91 16.92 -14.06 -6.13
N LYS A 92 16.68 -14.11 -4.81
CA LYS A 92 16.87 -15.33 -4.01
C LYS A 92 15.88 -16.44 -4.36
N TYR A 93 14.64 -16.06 -4.64
CA TYR A 93 13.52 -17.00 -4.89
C TYR A 93 13.15 -17.08 -6.39
N LEU A 94 14.04 -16.69 -7.28
CA LEU A 94 13.83 -16.47 -8.70
C LEU A 94 13.10 -17.61 -9.42
N THR A 95 13.48 -18.86 -9.15
CA THR A 95 12.91 -20.06 -9.79
C THR A 95 11.59 -20.54 -9.17
N MET A 96 11.14 -19.90 -8.10
CA MET A 96 9.91 -20.28 -7.39
C MET A 96 8.67 -19.55 -7.89
N TYR A 97 8.83 -18.48 -8.69
CA TYR A 97 7.69 -17.72 -9.21
C TYR A 97 6.92 -18.53 -10.27
N SER A 98 5.60 -18.65 -10.07
CA SER A 98 4.73 -19.33 -11.03
C SER A 98 4.59 -18.52 -12.32
N LYS A 99 5.01 -19.10 -13.44
CA LYS A 99 4.86 -18.48 -14.77
C LYS A 99 3.41 -18.11 -15.08
N ASN A 100 2.47 -18.99 -14.72
CA ASN A 100 1.05 -18.73 -14.93
C ASN A 100 0.55 -17.51 -14.13
N LYS A 101 1.02 -17.39 -12.86
CA LYS A 101 0.64 -16.26 -12.00
C LYS A 101 1.24 -14.95 -12.48
N LEU A 102 2.48 -14.96 -12.95
CA LEU A 102 3.13 -13.79 -13.57
C LEU A 102 2.38 -13.31 -14.81
N LEU A 103 1.99 -14.22 -15.71
CA LEU A 103 1.19 -13.91 -16.91
C LEU A 103 -0.23 -13.45 -16.55
N GLU A 104 -0.79 -13.92 -15.44
CA GLU A 104 -2.07 -13.41 -14.92
C GLU A 104 -1.95 -11.96 -14.49
N PHE A 105 -0.92 -11.58 -13.72
CA PHE A 105 -0.65 -10.19 -13.35
C PHE A 105 -0.43 -9.30 -14.58
N GLN A 106 0.33 -9.76 -15.56
CA GLN A 106 0.53 -9.02 -16.80
C GLN A 106 -0.80 -8.65 -17.47
N LYS A 107 -1.70 -9.63 -17.60
CA LYS A 107 -3.05 -9.40 -18.18
C LYS A 107 -3.89 -8.45 -17.30
N GLN A 108 -3.77 -8.55 -15.98
CA GLN A 108 -4.50 -7.66 -15.06
C GLN A 108 -4.01 -6.21 -15.23
N PHE A 109 -2.71 -5.95 -15.29
CA PHE A 109 -2.16 -4.63 -15.55
C PHE A 109 -2.60 -4.08 -16.92
N GLU A 110 -2.54 -4.87 -17.99
CA GLU A 110 -2.99 -4.48 -19.33
C GLU A 110 -4.48 -4.11 -19.36
N LYS A 111 -5.30 -4.80 -18.57
CA LYS A 111 -6.73 -4.50 -18.46
C LYS A 111 -6.99 -3.23 -17.64
N ALA A 112 -6.22 -3.02 -16.58
CA ALA A 112 -6.40 -1.89 -15.65
C ALA A 112 -5.96 -0.55 -16.27
N GLU A 113 -5.06 -0.54 -17.25
CA GLU A 113 -4.59 0.68 -17.94
C GLU A 113 -5.74 1.56 -18.48
N ASN A 114 -6.87 0.94 -18.83
CA ASN A 114 -8.06 1.61 -19.34
C ASN A 114 -9.25 1.55 -18.37
N GLY A 115 -9.01 1.12 -17.13
CA GLY A 115 -10.02 0.92 -16.09
C GLY A 115 -10.03 2.01 -15.02
N PRO A 116 -10.82 1.80 -13.93
CA PRO A 116 -10.79 2.67 -12.75
C PRO A 116 -9.45 2.55 -12.02
N ASP A 117 -8.93 3.67 -11.50
CA ASP A 117 -7.64 3.75 -10.78
C ASP A 117 -7.52 2.80 -9.61
N PHE A 118 -8.61 2.63 -8.86
CA PHE A 118 -8.62 1.79 -7.69
C PHE A 118 -8.26 0.32 -7.99
N ASP A 119 -8.63 -0.15 -9.18
CA ASP A 119 -8.27 -1.50 -9.62
C ASP A 119 -6.78 -1.61 -9.94
N GLU A 120 -6.17 -0.59 -10.55
CA GLU A 120 -4.72 -0.54 -10.81
C GLU A 120 -3.92 -0.59 -9.51
N PHE A 121 -4.28 0.22 -8.50
CA PHE A 121 -3.59 0.24 -7.21
C PHE A 121 -3.72 -1.07 -6.44
N LYS A 122 -4.87 -1.75 -6.54
CA LYS A 122 -5.04 -3.09 -5.97
C LYS A 122 -4.16 -4.13 -6.65
N ILE A 123 -4.06 -4.08 -7.98
CA ILE A 123 -3.22 -5.00 -8.75
C ILE A 123 -1.75 -4.76 -8.41
N ASP A 124 -1.31 -3.49 -8.37
CA ASP A 124 0.04 -3.09 -7.97
C ASP A 124 0.40 -3.65 -6.58
N THR A 125 -0.45 -3.37 -5.59
CA THR A 125 -0.27 -3.87 -4.22
C THR A 125 -0.24 -5.40 -4.15
N SER A 126 -1.13 -6.07 -4.88
CA SER A 126 -1.20 -7.53 -4.92
C SER A 126 0.02 -8.14 -5.61
N PHE A 127 0.53 -7.52 -6.67
CA PHE A 127 1.73 -7.96 -7.37
C PHE A 127 2.95 -7.88 -6.47
N HIS A 128 3.19 -6.71 -5.85
CA HIS A 128 4.34 -6.54 -4.94
C HIS A 128 4.24 -7.41 -3.69
N SER A 129 3.03 -7.64 -3.16
CA SER A 129 2.82 -8.63 -2.09
C SER A 129 3.18 -10.04 -2.55
N TYR A 130 2.75 -10.46 -3.74
CA TYR A 130 3.08 -11.77 -4.31
C TYR A 130 4.59 -11.99 -4.45
N LEU A 131 5.36 -10.93 -4.77
CA LEU A 131 6.82 -11.03 -4.84
C LEU A 131 7.44 -11.49 -3.50
N ILE A 132 6.78 -11.19 -2.38
CA ILE A 132 7.24 -11.52 -1.04
C ILE A 132 6.58 -12.80 -0.49
N ASP A 133 5.32 -13.05 -0.83
CA ASP A 133 4.54 -14.21 -0.37
C ASP A 133 5.21 -15.54 -0.75
N ILE A 134 5.94 -15.58 -1.86
CA ILE A 134 6.70 -16.74 -2.32
C ILE A 134 7.74 -17.24 -1.31
N THR A 135 8.13 -16.38 -0.35
CA THR A 135 9.08 -16.75 0.70
C THR A 135 8.50 -17.70 1.73
N GLU A 136 7.17 -17.79 1.83
CA GLU A 136 6.43 -18.50 2.89
C GLU A 136 6.89 -18.13 4.32
N ASN A 137 7.62 -17.02 4.48
CA ASN A 137 8.08 -16.51 5.75
C ASN A 137 7.02 -15.59 6.35
N SER A 138 6.23 -16.11 7.29
CA SER A 138 5.12 -15.37 7.89
C SER A 138 5.53 -14.04 8.55
N ILE A 139 6.72 -13.95 9.12
CA ILE A 139 7.22 -12.71 9.74
C ILE A 139 7.47 -11.66 8.64
N LEU A 140 8.16 -12.04 7.57
CA LEU A 140 8.45 -11.15 6.45
C LEU A 140 7.16 -10.71 5.74
N ILE A 141 6.25 -11.65 5.48
CA ILE A 141 4.96 -11.40 4.83
C ILE A 141 4.13 -10.40 5.64
N ASN A 142 3.96 -10.63 6.96
CA ASN A 142 3.20 -9.74 7.82
C ASN A 142 3.81 -8.32 7.89
N MET A 143 5.13 -8.23 8.02
CA MET A 143 5.82 -6.94 8.00
C MET A 143 5.64 -6.23 6.65
N TYR A 144 5.79 -6.94 5.55
CA TYR A 144 5.69 -6.37 4.22
C TYR A 144 4.25 -5.98 3.85
N HIS A 145 3.25 -6.67 4.38
CA HIS A 145 1.84 -6.27 4.24
C HIS A 145 1.61 -4.83 4.74
N SER A 146 2.16 -4.47 5.91
CA SER A 146 2.07 -3.11 6.43
C SER A 146 2.73 -2.08 5.49
N VAL A 147 3.83 -2.45 4.83
CA VAL A 147 4.48 -1.61 3.80
C VAL A 147 3.53 -1.39 2.61
N MET A 148 2.86 -2.44 2.14
CA MET A 148 1.93 -2.35 1.00
C MET A 148 0.67 -1.57 1.32
N VAL A 149 0.16 -1.61 2.54
CA VAL A 149 -0.95 -0.75 2.99
C VAL A 149 -0.58 0.73 2.90
N GLN A 150 0.62 1.11 3.36
CA GLN A 150 1.10 2.49 3.25
C GLN A 150 1.32 2.89 1.78
N GLN A 151 1.84 1.98 0.95
CA GLN A 151 2.01 2.20 -0.48
C GLN A 151 0.65 2.46 -1.18
N MET A 152 -0.36 1.66 -0.88
CA MET A 152 -1.70 1.82 -1.44
C MET A 152 -2.32 3.17 -1.05
N ARG A 153 -2.25 3.54 0.24
CA ARG A 153 -2.71 4.86 0.73
C ARG A 153 -2.03 6.01 -0.01
N LEU A 154 -0.70 5.91 -0.17
CA LEU A 154 0.09 6.94 -0.86
C LEU A 154 -0.32 7.06 -2.32
N ALA A 155 -0.54 5.95 -3.02
CA ALA A 155 -0.99 5.92 -4.40
C ALA A 155 -2.40 6.52 -4.55
N MET A 156 -3.34 6.14 -3.67
CA MET A 156 -4.69 6.70 -3.63
C MET A 156 -4.67 8.21 -3.39
N TYR A 157 -3.87 8.66 -2.43
CA TYR A 157 -3.74 10.09 -2.13
C TYR A 157 -3.13 10.86 -3.31
N ALA A 158 -2.14 10.31 -3.98
CA ALA A 158 -1.54 10.91 -5.16
C ALA A 158 -2.53 11.05 -6.33
N ALA A 159 -3.39 10.06 -6.54
CA ALA A 159 -4.42 10.12 -7.57
C ALA A 159 -5.50 11.17 -7.27
N LEU A 160 -5.87 11.36 -6.00
CA LEU A 160 -6.81 12.41 -5.59
C LEU A 160 -6.25 13.83 -5.83
N LYS A 161 -4.92 13.99 -5.78
CA LYS A 161 -4.27 15.30 -5.99
C LYS A 161 -4.11 15.68 -7.44
N ASP A 162 -3.84 14.74 -8.30
CA ASP A 162 -3.64 15.00 -9.74
C ASP A 162 -3.92 13.73 -10.55
N ASP A 163 -4.90 13.79 -11.44
CA ASP A 163 -5.24 12.73 -12.38
C ASP A 163 -4.05 12.26 -13.23
N ARG A 164 -3.08 13.15 -13.51
CA ARG A 164 -1.85 12.81 -14.23
C ARG A 164 -0.93 11.87 -13.44
N ASN A 165 -1.14 11.75 -12.13
CA ASN A 165 -0.45 10.75 -11.30
C ASN A 165 -0.94 9.32 -11.56
N ARG A 166 -2.01 9.16 -12.33
CA ARG A 166 -2.57 7.88 -12.75
C ARG A 166 -1.68 7.12 -13.74
N VAL A 167 -0.80 7.80 -14.47
CA VAL A 167 -0.05 7.14 -15.55
C VAL A 167 0.68 5.95 -14.98
N GLY A 168 0.14 4.79 -15.31
CA GLY A 168 0.56 3.50 -14.84
C GLY A 168 2.03 3.25 -15.11
N ASN A 169 2.62 2.52 -14.20
CA ASN A 169 3.96 1.96 -14.38
C ASN A 169 3.88 0.64 -15.18
N LEU A 170 2.91 0.51 -16.12
CA LEU A 170 2.67 -0.73 -16.86
C LEU A 170 3.94 -1.27 -17.52
N GLU A 171 4.67 -0.41 -18.23
CA GLU A 171 5.94 -0.81 -18.87
C GLU A 171 6.96 -1.30 -17.85
N GLN A 172 6.99 -0.67 -16.66
CA GLN A 172 7.92 -1.06 -15.60
C GLN A 172 7.49 -2.39 -14.95
N HIS A 173 6.21 -2.60 -14.68
CA HIS A 173 5.71 -3.89 -14.20
C HIS A 173 5.93 -5.00 -15.22
N ARG A 174 5.72 -4.71 -16.53
CA ARG A 174 6.04 -5.64 -17.60
C ARG A 174 7.53 -6.00 -17.61
N ALA A 175 8.42 -5.02 -17.44
CA ALA A 175 9.86 -5.30 -17.38
C ALA A 175 10.23 -6.21 -16.19
N ILE A 176 9.62 -6.01 -15.02
CA ILE A 176 9.82 -6.89 -13.85
C ILE A 176 9.31 -8.31 -14.16
N ILE A 177 8.10 -8.43 -14.70
CA ILE A 177 7.50 -9.72 -15.03
C ILE A 177 8.33 -10.47 -16.09
N ASP A 178 8.76 -9.78 -17.14
CA ASP A 178 9.57 -10.35 -18.21
C ASP A 178 10.93 -10.84 -17.69
N ALA A 179 11.56 -10.10 -16.77
CA ALA A 179 12.80 -10.51 -16.13
C ALA A 179 12.62 -11.75 -15.24
N LEU A 180 11.52 -11.81 -14.47
CA LEU A 180 11.15 -12.99 -13.69
C LEU A 180 10.87 -14.22 -14.57
N LEU A 181 10.16 -14.04 -15.69
CA LEU A 181 9.87 -15.12 -16.65
C LEU A 181 11.14 -15.67 -17.33
N ARG A 182 12.15 -14.82 -17.54
CA ARG A 182 13.47 -15.22 -18.08
C ARG A 182 14.39 -15.81 -17.01
N GLU A 183 13.99 -15.76 -15.74
CA GLU A 183 14.80 -16.18 -14.61
C GLU A 183 16.18 -15.48 -14.57
N ASN A 184 16.23 -14.19 -14.94
CA ASN A 184 17.45 -13.39 -14.89
C ASN A 184 17.45 -12.50 -13.63
N GLY A 185 18.25 -12.90 -12.63
CA GLY A 185 18.27 -12.25 -11.32
C GLY A 185 18.84 -10.83 -11.32
N GLU A 186 19.74 -10.49 -12.25
CA GLU A 186 20.27 -9.11 -12.39
C GLU A 186 19.23 -8.20 -13.01
N ASP A 187 18.63 -8.62 -14.13
CA ASP A 187 17.55 -7.86 -14.77
C ASP A 187 16.37 -7.61 -13.82
N VAL A 188 16.00 -8.61 -12.99
CA VAL A 188 14.92 -8.46 -12.00
C VAL A 188 15.27 -7.39 -10.96
N GLN A 189 16.49 -7.41 -10.41
CA GLN A 189 16.91 -6.41 -9.43
C GLN A 189 16.88 -5.00 -10.02
N ASP A 190 17.44 -4.84 -11.21
CA ASP A 190 17.50 -3.54 -11.89
C ASP A 190 16.11 -3.01 -12.24
N ALA A 191 15.22 -3.87 -12.75
CA ALA A 191 13.85 -3.49 -13.08
C ALA A 191 13.06 -3.05 -11.84
N ILE A 192 13.18 -3.78 -10.72
CA ILE A 192 12.52 -3.43 -9.46
C ILE A 192 13.08 -2.13 -8.90
N ILE A 193 14.39 -1.94 -8.86
CA ILE A 193 15.01 -0.71 -8.35
C ILE A 193 14.59 0.48 -9.20
N LEU A 194 14.56 0.34 -10.51
CA LEU A 194 14.10 1.40 -11.42
C LEU A 194 12.65 1.79 -11.15
N HIS A 195 11.75 0.80 -11.04
CA HIS A 195 10.34 1.01 -10.72
C HIS A 195 10.16 1.73 -9.39
N ILE A 196 10.82 1.26 -8.33
CA ILE A 196 10.73 1.85 -7.00
C ILE A 196 11.26 3.30 -6.99
N ASN A 197 12.35 3.58 -7.71
CA ASN A 197 12.91 4.94 -7.82
C ASN A 197 11.94 5.90 -8.53
N HIS A 198 11.31 5.48 -9.62
CA HIS A 198 10.30 6.29 -10.31
C HIS A 198 9.11 6.61 -9.40
N SER A 199 8.61 5.60 -8.69
CA SER A 199 7.50 5.77 -7.76
C SER A 199 7.85 6.70 -6.58
N LEU A 200 9.08 6.60 -6.03
CA LEU A 200 9.58 7.52 -5.01
C LEU A 200 9.61 8.97 -5.51
N ILE A 201 10.23 9.22 -6.67
CA ILE A 201 10.35 10.57 -7.24
C ILE A 201 8.97 11.19 -7.46
N LYS A 202 8.03 10.41 -7.98
CA LYS A 202 6.64 10.82 -8.20
C LYS A 202 5.95 11.20 -6.89
N SER A 203 6.08 10.37 -5.86
CA SER A 203 5.48 10.60 -4.54
C SER A 203 6.06 11.82 -3.82
N LEU A 204 7.37 12.03 -3.88
CA LEU A 204 8.02 13.21 -3.30
C LEU A 204 7.62 14.53 -4.01
N LYS A 205 7.47 14.49 -5.35
CA LYS A 205 7.00 15.66 -6.11
C LYS A 205 5.58 16.07 -5.73
N MET A 206 4.71 15.09 -5.46
CA MET A 206 3.34 15.34 -5.03
C MET A 206 3.28 16.14 -3.72
N ILE A 207 4.08 15.75 -2.71
CA ILE A 207 4.07 16.44 -1.40
C ILE A 207 4.68 17.84 -1.49
N LYS A 208 5.77 18.02 -2.27
CA LYS A 208 6.41 19.34 -2.44
C LYS A 208 5.54 20.38 -3.14
N ASN A 209 4.52 19.98 -3.85
CA ASN A 209 3.55 20.88 -4.47
C ASN A 209 2.42 21.29 -3.50
N GLU A 210 2.47 20.88 -2.23
CA GLU A 210 1.51 21.23 -1.17
C GLU A 210 1.97 22.46 -0.35
N ASP A 211 3.24 22.88 -0.46
CA ASP A 211 3.81 24.09 0.17
C ASP A 211 3.73 25.30 -0.83
#